data_1207d607e7839d7d09a6f906cab73047
#
_entry.id   1207d607e7839d7d09a6f906cab73047
#
_cell.length_a   1.000
_cell.length_b   1.000
_cell.length_c   1.000
_cell.angle_alpha   90.00
_cell.angle_beta   90.00
_cell.angle_gamma   90.00
#
_symmetry.space_group_name_H-M   'P 1'
#
loop_
_entity.id
_entity.type
_entity.pdbx_description
1 polymer ?
#
loop_
_entity_poly.entity_id
_entity_poly.type
_entity_poly.pdbx_seq_one_letter_code
_entity_poly.pdbx_strand_id
1 'polypeptide(L)'
;MENVLTRDDVLVPQPAAGEAVLEVRDLKTYFYTRSGLAKAVDGVSFSLRRGEMLAIVGESGCGKSVTALSLLRLVQDPPGRIVGGSAHLAGVDLLALEEPAMRLVRGKEISMIFQEPMTSLNPVMTIGRQIAEAVLLHETTTRRAATTRAIDMLHLVGIPEPRQRARDYPHQLSGGMRQRAMIAMALACNPKVLIADEPTSALDVTIQAQILDLIAKLRQDLGTAVILITHDLGVVAETAERVIVMYAGRKVEEAAVDELFANPRHPYTRGLMNSIPRLSLMRRGNAKPVERLQEIPGMVPALSNLPAGCTFAPRCAFATEVCRREYPGYEEKRPGHWAACWHSDQLARGADA
;
A
#
# COMPACT_ATOMS: atom_id res chain seq x y z
N MET A 1 -7.32 -3.80 39.54
CA MET A 1 -8.10 -4.66 38.62
C MET A 1 -8.08 -3.95 37.26
N GLU A 2 -7.15 -4.34 36.40
CA GLU A 2 -7.08 -3.82 35.04
C GLU A 2 -8.34 -4.29 34.29
N ASN A 3 -9.07 -3.34 33.73
CA ASN A 3 -10.21 -3.60 32.89
C ASN A 3 -9.69 -4.32 31.63
N VAL A 4 -9.78 -5.63 31.57
CA VAL A 4 -9.42 -6.42 30.39
C VAL A 4 -10.52 -6.13 29.38
N LEU A 5 -10.22 -5.26 28.39
CA LEU A 5 -11.09 -5.00 27.25
C LEU A 5 -11.43 -6.33 26.57
N THR A 6 -12.70 -6.62 26.46
CA THR A 6 -13.20 -7.82 25.77
C THR A 6 -13.32 -7.56 24.26
N ARG A 7 -13.42 -8.62 23.47
CA ARG A 7 -13.59 -8.54 22.00
C ARG A 7 -14.83 -7.76 21.57
N ASP A 8 -15.84 -7.68 22.43
CA ASP A 8 -17.09 -6.96 22.17
C ASP A 8 -16.99 -5.46 22.47
N ASP A 9 -15.92 -5.03 23.15
CA ASP A 9 -15.70 -3.62 23.50
C ASP A 9 -15.17 -2.78 22.33
N VAL A 10 -14.65 -3.42 21.27
CA VAL A 10 -14.15 -2.75 20.04
C VAL A 10 -14.97 -3.23 18.84
N LEU A 11 -16.23 -2.83 18.82
CA LEU A 11 -17.10 -3.05 17.65
C LEU A 11 -16.72 -2.04 16.54
N VAL A 12 -16.06 -2.53 15.48
CA VAL A 12 -15.89 -1.78 14.24
C VAL A 12 -17.10 -2.06 13.36
N PRO A 13 -18.01 -1.08 13.12
CA PRO A 13 -19.22 -1.28 12.33
C PRO A 13 -18.90 -1.76 10.91
N GLN A 14 -19.88 -2.39 10.25
CA GLN A 14 -19.76 -2.65 8.81
C GLN A 14 -20.28 -1.43 8.05
N PRO A 15 -19.46 -0.75 7.21
CA PRO A 15 -19.94 0.37 6.41
C PRO A 15 -20.91 -0.13 5.33
N ALA A 16 -21.87 0.73 4.95
CA ALA A 16 -22.76 0.46 3.83
C ALA A 16 -21.99 0.38 2.49
N ALA A 17 -22.62 -0.20 1.47
CA ALA A 17 -22.02 -0.25 0.14
C ALA A 17 -21.81 1.18 -0.39
N GLY A 18 -20.57 1.50 -0.83
CA GLY A 18 -20.17 2.82 -1.34
C GLY A 18 -19.68 3.80 -0.27
N GLU A 19 -19.83 3.50 1.02
CA GLU A 19 -19.21 4.29 2.09
C GLU A 19 -17.72 4.00 2.25
N ALA A 20 -16.98 4.98 2.78
CA ALA A 20 -15.57 4.82 3.10
C ALA A 20 -15.40 3.84 4.27
N VAL A 21 -14.66 2.75 4.06
CA VAL A 21 -14.27 1.81 5.11
C VAL A 21 -13.09 2.33 5.91
N LEU A 22 -12.21 3.10 5.27
CA LEU A 22 -11.05 3.74 5.91
C LEU A 22 -10.98 5.20 5.46
N GLU A 23 -10.86 6.12 6.43
CA GLU A 23 -10.61 7.54 6.19
C GLU A 23 -9.33 7.96 6.91
N VAL A 24 -8.37 8.47 6.16
CA VAL A 24 -7.11 9.00 6.68
C VAL A 24 -7.07 10.50 6.45
N ARG A 25 -6.81 11.28 7.50
CA ARG A 25 -6.78 12.74 7.45
C ARG A 25 -5.49 13.27 8.05
N ASP A 26 -4.76 14.06 7.29
CA ASP A 26 -3.55 14.80 7.67
C ASP A 26 -2.50 13.94 8.41
N LEU A 27 -2.35 12.66 8.00
CA LEU A 27 -1.44 11.72 8.65
C LEU A 27 0.00 12.22 8.57
N LYS A 28 0.67 12.29 9.72
CA LYS A 28 2.06 12.73 9.84
C LYS A 28 2.87 11.73 10.65
N THR A 29 3.94 11.20 10.04
CA THR A 29 4.89 10.28 10.69
C THR A 29 6.31 10.73 10.41
N TYR A 30 7.02 11.05 11.49
CA TYR A 30 8.36 11.62 11.41
C TYR A 30 9.38 10.71 12.12
N PHE A 31 10.61 10.73 11.63
CA PHE A 31 11.74 10.01 12.23
C PHE A 31 12.76 11.02 12.76
N TYR A 32 13.09 10.88 14.04
CA TYR A 32 14.08 11.69 14.73
C TYR A 32 15.43 11.01 14.66
N THR A 33 16.21 11.37 13.63
CA THR A 33 17.51 10.75 13.33
C THR A 33 18.68 11.64 13.73
N ARG A 34 19.86 11.09 13.77
CA ARG A 34 21.09 11.88 14.01
C ARG A 34 21.35 12.94 12.93
N SER A 35 20.88 12.71 11.71
CA SER A 35 20.97 13.64 10.58
C SER A 35 19.85 14.68 10.50
N GLY A 36 18.94 14.67 11.47
CA GLY A 36 17.81 15.61 11.55
C GLY A 36 16.45 14.94 11.53
N LEU A 37 15.40 15.76 11.40
CA LEU A 37 13.99 15.34 11.36
C LEU A 37 13.63 14.90 9.93
N ALA A 38 13.38 13.62 9.73
CA ALA A 38 12.91 13.08 8.46
C ALA A 38 11.38 12.96 8.47
N LYS A 39 10.71 13.72 7.58
CA LYS A 39 9.25 13.74 7.44
C LYS A 39 8.81 12.66 6.47
N ALA A 40 8.74 11.41 6.93
CA ALA A 40 8.45 10.26 6.08
C ALA A 40 7.02 10.23 5.55
N VAL A 41 6.06 10.76 6.32
CA VAL A 41 4.67 11.02 5.91
C VAL A 41 4.32 12.40 6.43
N ASP A 42 3.95 13.32 5.56
CA ASP A 42 3.72 14.73 5.90
C ASP A 42 2.40 15.25 5.31
N GLY A 43 1.30 15.01 6.04
CA GLY A 43 -0.02 15.51 5.67
C GLY A 43 -0.76 14.67 4.63
N VAL A 44 -0.61 13.33 4.70
CA VAL A 44 -1.29 12.43 3.77
C VAL A 44 -2.75 12.22 4.19
N SER A 45 -3.66 12.49 3.24
CA SER A 45 -5.11 12.29 3.43
C SER A 45 -5.69 11.51 2.25
N PHE A 46 -6.51 10.51 2.53
CA PHE A 46 -7.24 9.72 1.53
C PHE A 46 -8.38 8.95 2.18
N SER A 47 -9.28 8.45 1.35
CA SER A 47 -10.32 7.50 1.76
C SER A 47 -10.21 6.20 0.96
N LEU A 48 -10.71 5.10 1.51
CA LEU A 48 -10.81 3.81 0.86
C LEU A 48 -12.24 3.31 1.01
N ARG A 49 -12.88 2.95 -0.11
CA ARG A 49 -14.24 2.41 -0.10
C ARG A 49 -14.24 0.91 0.08
N ARG A 50 -15.34 0.37 0.58
CA ARG A 50 -15.51 -1.09 0.70
C ARG A 50 -15.34 -1.78 -0.66
N GLY A 51 -14.48 -2.80 -0.72
CA GLY A 51 -14.19 -3.56 -1.94
C GLY A 51 -13.38 -2.81 -2.99
N GLU A 52 -12.95 -1.55 -2.73
CA GLU A 52 -12.08 -0.80 -3.61
C GLU A 52 -10.66 -1.35 -3.60
N MET A 53 -9.97 -1.29 -4.74
CA MET A 53 -8.50 -1.43 -4.82
C MET A 53 -7.87 -0.07 -5.10
N LEU A 54 -7.25 0.50 -4.06
CA LEU A 54 -6.51 1.75 -4.11
C LEU A 54 -5.02 1.45 -4.22
N ALA A 55 -4.36 1.93 -5.29
CA ALA A 55 -2.90 1.83 -5.38
C ALA A 55 -2.21 3.05 -4.76
N ILE A 56 -1.11 2.83 -4.07
CA ILE A 56 -0.18 3.88 -3.61
C ILE A 56 1.17 3.64 -4.29
N VAL A 57 1.59 4.57 -5.15
CA VAL A 57 2.79 4.44 -5.98
C VAL A 57 3.80 5.57 -5.72
N GLY A 58 5.05 5.32 -6.11
CA GLY A 58 6.14 6.29 -6.03
C GLY A 58 7.50 5.59 -5.88
N GLU A 59 8.59 6.34 -5.98
CA GLU A 59 9.95 5.81 -5.82
C GLU A 59 10.20 5.27 -4.41
N SER A 60 11.23 4.44 -4.25
CA SER A 60 11.64 3.92 -2.94
C SER A 60 11.94 5.08 -1.96
N GLY A 61 11.55 4.91 -0.70
CA GLY A 61 11.76 5.93 0.34
C GLY A 61 10.77 7.11 0.32
N CYS A 62 9.77 7.15 -0.57
CA CYS A 62 8.82 8.27 -0.61
C CYS A 62 7.72 8.23 0.47
N GLY A 63 7.71 7.21 1.36
CA GLY A 63 6.80 7.13 2.52
C GLY A 63 5.66 6.13 2.41
N LYS A 64 5.53 5.35 1.33
CA LYS A 64 4.43 4.39 1.10
C LYS A 64 4.28 3.37 2.24
N SER A 65 5.34 2.59 2.50
CA SER A 65 5.34 1.58 3.57
C SER A 65 5.20 2.20 4.96
N VAL A 66 5.76 3.41 5.18
CA VAL A 66 5.59 4.13 6.44
C VAL A 66 4.13 4.55 6.63
N THR A 67 3.42 4.94 5.57
CA THR A 67 1.97 5.21 5.63
C THR A 67 1.22 3.96 6.09
N ALA A 68 1.50 2.79 5.50
CA ALA A 68 0.88 1.52 5.90
C ALA A 68 1.18 1.16 7.37
N LEU A 69 2.44 1.22 7.77
CA LEU A 69 2.86 0.94 9.14
C LEU A 69 2.25 1.92 10.16
N SER A 70 2.02 3.17 9.76
CA SER A 70 1.36 4.17 10.61
C SER A 70 -0.10 3.83 10.87
N LEU A 71 -0.84 3.36 9.87
CA LEU A 71 -2.23 2.92 10.03
C LEU A 71 -2.35 1.76 11.01
N LEU A 72 -1.37 0.86 11.03
CA LEU A 72 -1.29 -0.27 11.93
C LEU A 72 -0.59 0.07 13.26
N ARG A 73 -0.07 1.31 13.42
CA ARG A 73 0.75 1.72 14.56
C ARG A 73 1.93 0.76 14.83
N LEU A 74 2.58 0.33 13.73
CA LEU A 74 3.77 -0.53 13.75
C LEU A 74 5.07 0.25 13.48
N VAL A 75 4.99 1.58 13.42
CA VAL A 75 6.18 2.44 13.37
C VAL A 75 6.93 2.31 14.69
N GLN A 76 8.21 1.93 14.61
CA GLN A 76 9.06 1.76 15.79
C GLN A 76 9.40 3.12 16.42
N ASP A 77 9.00 3.34 17.65
CA ASP A 77 9.35 4.53 18.48
C ASP A 77 10.30 4.11 19.60
N PRO A 78 11.51 4.64 19.68
CA PRO A 78 12.20 5.49 18.72
C PRO A 78 12.77 4.70 17.51
N PRO A 79 13.16 5.30 16.37
CA PRO A 79 13.25 6.74 16.07
C PRO A 79 12.01 7.36 15.43
N GLY A 80 10.99 6.57 15.03
CA GLY A 80 9.79 7.03 14.33
C GLY A 80 8.66 7.37 15.29
N ARG A 81 7.86 8.37 14.94
CA ARG A 81 6.66 8.74 15.71
C ARG A 81 5.56 9.25 14.80
N ILE A 82 4.32 8.81 15.06
CA ILE A 82 3.12 9.41 14.49
C ILE A 82 2.86 10.69 15.28
N VAL A 83 2.97 11.84 14.61
CA VAL A 83 2.95 13.16 15.25
C VAL A 83 1.65 13.92 14.99
N GLY A 84 0.77 13.41 14.13
CA GLY A 84 -0.51 14.06 13.85
C GLY A 84 -1.36 13.30 12.85
N GLY A 85 -2.59 13.76 12.69
CA GLY A 85 -3.61 13.19 11.84
C GLY A 85 -4.56 12.24 12.55
N SER A 86 -5.46 11.63 11.78
CA SER A 86 -6.40 10.61 12.25
C SER A 86 -6.58 9.52 11.18
N ALA A 87 -6.95 8.32 11.61
CA ALA A 87 -7.22 7.20 10.71
C ALA A 87 -8.45 6.44 11.21
N HIS A 88 -9.61 6.68 10.57
CA HIS A 88 -10.89 6.09 10.98
C HIS A 88 -11.19 4.85 10.15
N LEU A 89 -11.22 3.70 10.79
CA LEU A 89 -11.68 2.45 10.22
C LEU A 89 -13.16 2.25 10.61
N ALA A 90 -14.08 2.40 9.64
CA ALA A 90 -15.51 2.37 9.87
C ALA A 90 -15.95 3.21 11.08
N GLY A 91 -15.40 4.43 11.22
CA GLY A 91 -15.72 5.38 12.28
C GLY A 91 -14.86 5.28 13.54
N VAL A 92 -14.04 4.23 13.71
CA VAL A 92 -13.15 4.06 14.86
C VAL A 92 -11.77 4.64 14.53
N ASP A 93 -11.30 5.64 15.29
CA ASP A 93 -9.97 6.22 15.08
C ASP A 93 -8.88 5.29 15.62
N LEU A 94 -8.15 4.64 14.69
CA LEU A 94 -7.08 3.70 14.98
C LEU A 94 -5.91 4.34 15.76
N LEU A 95 -5.66 5.64 15.53
CA LEU A 95 -4.53 6.33 16.15
C LEU A 95 -4.82 6.71 17.61
N ALA A 96 -6.11 6.82 17.98
CA ALA A 96 -6.55 7.15 19.32
C ALA A 96 -6.79 5.91 20.22
N LEU A 97 -6.83 4.69 19.65
CA LEU A 97 -7.06 3.48 20.43
C LEU A 97 -5.93 3.23 21.44
N GLU A 98 -6.28 2.71 22.61
CA GLU A 98 -5.32 2.09 23.53
C GLU A 98 -4.68 0.85 22.90
N GLU A 99 -3.45 0.51 23.28
CA GLU A 99 -2.73 -0.64 22.66
C GLU A 99 -3.47 -1.99 22.79
N PRO A 100 -4.12 -2.33 23.92
CA PRO A 100 -4.92 -3.55 24.01
C PRO A 100 -6.07 -3.59 22.98
N ALA A 101 -6.75 -2.46 22.73
CA ALA A 101 -7.81 -2.35 21.73
C ALA A 101 -7.25 -2.44 20.30
N MET A 102 -6.12 -1.78 20.04
CA MET A 102 -5.48 -1.85 18.73
C MET A 102 -5.03 -3.28 18.37
N ARG A 103 -4.60 -4.09 19.34
CA ARG A 103 -4.28 -5.52 19.13
C ARG A 103 -5.49 -6.34 18.68
N LEU A 104 -6.69 -5.99 19.12
CA LEU A 104 -7.93 -6.65 18.67
C LEU A 104 -8.29 -6.28 17.22
N VAL A 105 -7.87 -5.11 16.76
CA VAL A 105 -8.14 -4.60 15.41
C VAL A 105 -7.12 -5.12 14.39
N ARG A 106 -5.81 -5.14 14.77
CA ARG A 106 -4.74 -5.66 13.90
C ARG A 106 -4.98 -7.13 13.58
N GLY A 107 -4.94 -7.50 12.30
CA GLY A 107 -5.12 -8.87 11.81
C GLY A 107 -6.59 -9.30 11.68
N LYS A 108 -7.53 -8.67 12.41
CA LYS A 108 -8.96 -8.94 12.31
C LYS A 108 -9.70 -7.96 11.41
N GLU A 109 -9.56 -6.67 11.68
CA GLU A 109 -10.30 -5.62 10.97
C GLU A 109 -9.46 -4.98 9.85
N ILE A 110 -8.18 -4.77 10.13
CA ILE A 110 -7.17 -4.32 9.19
C ILE A 110 -5.95 -5.24 9.26
N SER A 111 -5.52 -5.76 8.12
CA SER A 111 -4.40 -6.70 8.02
C SER A 111 -3.38 -6.23 6.99
N MET A 112 -2.17 -6.78 7.02
CA MET A 112 -1.08 -6.40 6.13
C MET A 112 -0.31 -7.62 5.61
N ILE A 113 -0.02 -7.58 4.32
CA ILE A 113 0.97 -8.40 3.65
C ILE A 113 2.24 -7.57 3.57
N PHE A 114 3.30 -8.02 4.26
CA PHE A 114 4.58 -7.32 4.30
C PHE A 114 5.43 -7.62 3.07
N GLN A 115 6.37 -6.75 2.76
CA GLN A 115 7.23 -6.82 1.59
C GLN A 115 8.07 -8.10 1.53
N GLU A 116 8.56 -8.60 2.68
CA GLU A 116 9.42 -9.79 2.73
C GLU A 116 8.77 -10.95 3.46
N PRO A 117 8.40 -12.05 2.77
CA PRO A 117 7.82 -13.23 3.40
C PRO A 117 8.76 -13.92 4.40
N MET A 118 10.07 -13.81 4.18
CA MET A 118 11.08 -14.47 5.02
C MET A 118 11.17 -13.88 6.42
N THR A 119 10.92 -12.59 6.56
CA THR A 119 10.94 -11.89 7.86
C THR A 119 9.59 -11.92 8.55
N SER A 120 8.51 -12.14 7.79
CA SER A 120 7.13 -12.12 8.29
C SER A 120 6.67 -13.47 8.84
N LEU A 121 7.24 -14.59 8.34
CA LEU A 121 6.92 -15.93 8.82
C LEU A 121 7.93 -16.38 9.89
N ASN A 122 7.41 -16.88 11.02
CA ASN A 122 8.26 -17.43 12.08
C ASN A 122 8.91 -18.75 11.62
N PRO A 123 10.26 -18.82 11.50
CA PRO A 123 10.95 -19.99 10.93
C PRO A 123 10.88 -21.24 11.79
N VAL A 124 10.56 -21.11 13.09
CA VAL A 124 10.48 -22.24 14.05
C VAL A 124 9.05 -22.71 14.34
N MET A 125 8.07 -22.18 13.59
CA MET A 125 6.67 -22.59 13.66
C MET A 125 6.19 -23.12 12.32
N THR A 126 5.32 -24.13 12.32
CA THR A 126 4.70 -24.63 11.10
C THR A 126 3.71 -23.60 10.54
N ILE A 127 3.52 -23.61 9.23
CA ILE A 127 2.63 -22.68 8.53
C ILE A 127 1.20 -22.72 9.07
N GLY A 128 0.63 -23.92 9.21
CA GLY A 128 -0.73 -24.08 9.72
C GLY A 128 -0.90 -23.57 11.16
N ARG A 129 0.16 -23.70 12.00
CA ARG A 129 0.13 -23.18 13.37
C ARG A 129 0.11 -21.65 13.40
N GLN A 130 0.89 -21.00 12.53
CA GLN A 130 0.93 -19.54 12.46
C GLN A 130 -0.42 -18.97 12.00
N ILE A 131 -1.05 -19.57 10.98
CA ILE A 131 -2.38 -19.16 10.52
C ILE A 131 -3.43 -19.44 11.59
N ALA A 132 -3.42 -20.61 12.22
CA ALA A 132 -4.36 -20.97 13.28
C ALA A 132 -4.22 -20.07 14.52
N GLU A 133 -3.00 -19.59 14.84
CA GLU A 133 -2.75 -18.65 15.93
C GLU A 133 -3.46 -17.31 15.68
N ALA A 134 -3.40 -16.76 14.45
CA ALA A 134 -4.12 -15.55 14.08
C ALA A 134 -5.65 -15.72 14.31
N VAL A 135 -6.21 -16.86 13.91
CA VAL A 135 -7.63 -17.17 14.13
C VAL A 135 -7.97 -17.28 15.63
N LEU A 136 -7.12 -17.97 16.42
CA LEU A 136 -7.34 -18.14 17.86
C LEU A 136 -7.25 -16.82 18.64
N LEU A 137 -6.42 -15.89 18.18
CA LEU A 137 -6.29 -14.56 18.80
C LEU A 137 -7.53 -13.70 18.57
N HIS A 138 -8.21 -13.86 17.44
CA HIS A 138 -9.26 -12.96 17.00
C HIS A 138 -10.67 -13.54 17.00
N GLU A 139 -10.81 -14.87 17.05
CA GLU A 139 -12.11 -15.54 17.02
C GLU A 139 -12.33 -16.41 18.25
N THR A 140 -13.60 -16.47 18.71
CA THR A 140 -13.99 -17.40 19.77
C THR A 140 -14.17 -18.79 19.15
N THR A 141 -13.08 -19.57 19.11
CA THR A 141 -13.07 -20.85 18.41
C THR A 141 -12.17 -21.88 19.12
N THR A 142 -12.30 -23.15 18.76
CA THR A 142 -11.45 -24.23 19.27
C THR A 142 -10.17 -24.35 18.45
N ARG A 143 -9.11 -24.90 19.03
CA ARG A 143 -7.85 -25.19 18.30
C ARG A 143 -8.09 -26.06 17.07
N ARG A 144 -9.02 -27.03 17.14
CA ARG A 144 -9.38 -27.89 16.01
C ARG A 144 -10.01 -27.08 14.88
N ALA A 145 -10.97 -26.22 15.18
CA ALA A 145 -11.62 -25.36 14.19
C ALA A 145 -10.63 -24.35 13.58
N ALA A 146 -9.77 -23.72 14.38
CA ALA A 146 -8.71 -22.84 13.89
C ALA A 146 -7.73 -23.55 12.95
N THR A 147 -7.36 -24.81 13.28
CA THR A 147 -6.52 -25.63 12.38
C THR A 147 -7.24 -25.96 11.07
N THR A 148 -8.53 -26.29 11.12
CA THR A 148 -9.34 -26.51 9.91
C THR A 148 -9.38 -25.23 9.07
N ARG A 149 -9.68 -24.09 9.68
CA ARG A 149 -9.66 -22.77 9.01
C ARG A 149 -8.30 -22.49 8.35
N ALA A 150 -7.18 -22.80 9.02
CA ALA A 150 -5.84 -22.63 8.44
C ALA A 150 -5.65 -23.48 7.17
N ILE A 151 -6.12 -24.73 7.17
CA ILE A 151 -6.07 -25.61 5.98
C ILE A 151 -6.96 -25.05 4.86
N ASP A 152 -8.16 -24.59 5.19
CA ASP A 152 -9.09 -24.01 4.23
C ASP A 152 -8.50 -22.75 3.59
N MET A 153 -7.84 -21.90 4.37
CA MET A 153 -7.14 -20.71 3.87
C MET A 153 -5.97 -21.08 2.94
N LEU A 154 -5.18 -22.11 3.29
CA LEU A 154 -4.11 -22.60 2.41
C LEU A 154 -4.67 -23.16 1.08
N HIS A 155 -5.82 -23.81 1.14
CA HIS A 155 -6.53 -24.26 -0.07
C HIS A 155 -7.02 -23.08 -0.91
N LEU A 156 -7.64 -22.07 -0.27
CA LEU A 156 -8.17 -20.86 -0.91
C LEU A 156 -7.10 -20.07 -1.68
N VAL A 157 -5.88 -19.99 -1.12
CA VAL A 157 -4.74 -19.34 -1.80
C VAL A 157 -4.04 -20.26 -2.82
N GLY A 158 -4.57 -21.45 -3.08
CA GLY A 158 -4.08 -22.36 -4.10
C GLY A 158 -2.76 -23.05 -3.75
N ILE A 159 -2.49 -23.32 -2.47
CA ILE A 159 -1.36 -24.16 -2.07
C ILE A 159 -1.73 -25.62 -2.29
N PRO A 160 -0.93 -26.41 -3.05
CA PRO A 160 -1.18 -27.84 -3.26
C PRO A 160 -1.03 -28.61 -1.94
N GLU A 161 -1.82 -29.70 -1.78
CA GLU A 161 -1.78 -30.54 -0.58
C GLU A 161 -1.85 -29.75 0.76
N PRO A 162 -2.84 -28.87 0.96
CA PRO A 162 -2.85 -27.90 2.05
C PRO A 162 -2.74 -28.53 3.44
N ARG A 163 -3.28 -29.75 3.62
CA ARG A 163 -3.17 -30.51 4.89
C ARG A 163 -1.75 -30.92 5.20
N GLN A 164 -0.96 -31.26 4.20
CA GLN A 164 0.45 -31.61 4.36
C GLN A 164 1.26 -30.33 4.58
N ARG A 165 1.07 -29.31 3.71
CA ARG A 165 1.79 -28.02 3.78
C ARG A 165 1.53 -27.25 5.07
N ALA A 166 0.38 -27.43 5.70
CA ALA A 166 0.12 -26.86 7.02
C ALA A 166 1.08 -27.36 8.11
N ARG A 167 1.72 -28.53 7.91
CA ARG A 167 2.71 -29.10 8.83
C ARG A 167 4.15 -28.71 8.50
N ASP A 168 4.36 -28.14 7.31
CA ASP A 168 5.68 -27.72 6.87
C ASP A 168 6.09 -26.40 7.55
N TYR A 169 7.41 -26.20 7.68
CA TYR A 169 8.02 -24.97 8.14
C TYR A 169 8.26 -24.03 6.93
N PRO A 170 8.40 -22.71 7.16
CA PRO A 170 8.62 -21.74 6.07
C PRO A 170 9.78 -22.09 5.13
N HIS A 171 10.89 -22.62 5.66
CA HIS A 171 12.06 -22.97 4.86
C HIS A 171 11.83 -24.18 3.92
N GLN A 172 10.78 -24.97 4.14
CA GLN A 172 10.41 -26.12 3.31
C GLN A 172 9.51 -25.72 2.12
N LEU A 173 9.04 -24.47 2.07
CA LEU A 173 8.20 -23.92 1.02
C LEU A 173 9.02 -23.15 -0.02
N SER A 174 8.58 -23.16 -1.29
CA SER A 174 9.10 -22.24 -2.32
C SER A 174 8.75 -20.77 -2.01
N GLY A 175 9.41 -19.82 -2.66
CA GLY A 175 9.14 -18.38 -2.49
C GLY A 175 7.66 -18.03 -2.72
N GLY A 176 7.10 -18.48 -3.84
CA GLY A 176 5.68 -18.26 -4.15
C GLY A 176 4.73 -18.94 -3.16
N MET A 177 5.07 -20.12 -2.62
CA MET A 177 4.26 -20.78 -1.59
C MET A 177 4.32 -20.03 -0.26
N ARG A 178 5.47 -19.46 0.12
CA ARG A 178 5.59 -18.61 1.34
C ARG A 178 4.73 -17.36 1.19
N GLN A 179 4.76 -16.73 0.01
CA GLN A 179 3.91 -15.57 -0.28
C GLN A 179 2.42 -15.91 -0.15
N ARG A 180 1.98 -17.01 -0.76
CA ARG A 180 0.60 -17.49 -0.63
C ARG A 180 0.23 -17.81 0.82
N ALA A 181 1.14 -18.39 1.60
CA ALA A 181 0.92 -18.67 3.02
C ALA A 181 0.78 -17.38 3.85
N MET A 182 1.57 -16.35 3.55
CA MET A 182 1.44 -15.02 4.17
C MET A 182 0.11 -14.36 3.83
N ILE A 183 -0.34 -14.45 2.56
CA ILE A 183 -1.68 -13.99 2.14
C ILE A 183 -2.78 -14.76 2.90
N ALA A 184 -2.66 -16.08 3.02
CA ALA A 184 -3.60 -16.90 3.79
C ALA A 184 -3.68 -16.45 5.25
N MET A 185 -2.54 -16.15 5.88
CA MET A 185 -2.48 -15.64 7.25
C MET A 185 -3.12 -14.26 7.37
N ALA A 186 -2.83 -13.34 6.45
CA ALA A 186 -3.39 -11.99 6.46
C ALA A 186 -4.91 -11.97 6.29
N LEU A 187 -5.48 -12.92 5.55
CA LEU A 187 -6.92 -13.03 5.27
C LEU A 187 -7.65 -14.02 6.19
N ALA A 188 -6.98 -14.67 7.13
CA ALA A 188 -7.57 -15.74 7.95
C ALA A 188 -8.81 -15.32 8.74
N CYS A 189 -8.85 -14.05 9.16
CA CYS A 189 -9.96 -13.43 9.91
C CYS A 189 -10.89 -12.55 9.06
N ASN A 190 -10.84 -12.63 7.73
CA ASN A 190 -11.65 -11.84 6.79
C ASN A 190 -11.62 -10.32 7.08
N PRO A 191 -10.46 -9.67 7.01
CA PRO A 191 -10.33 -8.25 7.36
C PRO A 191 -11.15 -7.35 6.43
N LYS A 192 -11.61 -6.20 6.94
CA LYS A 192 -12.29 -5.17 6.13
C LYS A 192 -11.32 -4.46 5.20
N VAL A 193 -10.07 -4.28 5.64
CA VAL A 193 -8.99 -3.64 4.88
C VAL A 193 -7.76 -4.54 4.87
N LEU A 194 -7.24 -4.81 3.68
CA LEU A 194 -5.97 -5.48 3.45
C LEU A 194 -4.97 -4.47 2.88
N ILE A 195 -3.83 -4.30 3.53
CA ILE A 195 -2.71 -3.54 2.99
C ILE A 195 -1.72 -4.54 2.41
N ALA A 196 -1.40 -4.42 1.12
CA ALA A 196 -0.42 -5.25 0.43
C ALA A 196 0.79 -4.39 0.07
N ASP A 197 1.86 -4.48 0.85
CA ASP A 197 3.08 -3.70 0.66
C ASP A 197 4.07 -4.49 -0.19
N GLU A 198 4.19 -4.11 -1.47
CA GLU A 198 5.00 -4.77 -2.49
C GLU A 198 4.84 -6.30 -2.48
N PRO A 199 3.60 -6.83 -2.59
CA PRO A 199 3.31 -8.24 -2.33
C PRO A 199 3.97 -9.20 -3.31
N THR A 200 4.60 -8.69 -4.36
CA THR A 200 5.20 -9.48 -5.45
C THR A 200 6.69 -9.19 -5.64
N SER A 201 7.29 -8.34 -4.78
CA SER A 201 8.73 -8.08 -4.84
C SER A 201 9.53 -9.38 -4.71
N ALA A 202 10.58 -9.52 -5.51
CA ALA A 202 11.46 -10.70 -5.57
C ALA A 202 10.82 -12.02 -6.10
N LEU A 203 9.65 -11.93 -6.77
CA LEU A 203 9.04 -13.05 -7.47
C LEU A 203 9.24 -12.92 -8.98
N ASP A 204 9.25 -14.06 -9.68
CA ASP A 204 9.22 -14.04 -11.15
C ASP A 204 7.87 -13.52 -11.68
N VAL A 205 7.87 -12.98 -12.90
CA VAL A 205 6.72 -12.31 -13.51
C VAL A 205 5.46 -13.20 -13.55
N THR A 206 5.63 -14.50 -13.72
CA THR A 206 4.50 -15.44 -13.79
C THR A 206 3.85 -15.62 -12.42
N ILE A 207 4.66 -15.78 -11.37
CA ILE A 207 4.16 -15.88 -9.99
C ILE A 207 3.59 -14.54 -9.53
N GLN A 208 4.19 -13.42 -9.93
CA GLN A 208 3.67 -12.09 -9.67
C GLN A 208 2.22 -11.94 -10.17
N ALA A 209 1.96 -12.24 -11.44
CA ALA A 209 0.61 -12.19 -12.03
C ALA A 209 -0.37 -13.08 -11.23
N GLN A 210 0.03 -14.32 -10.93
CA GLN A 210 -0.83 -15.22 -10.13
C GLN A 210 -1.15 -14.72 -8.73
N ILE A 211 -0.24 -14.03 -8.06
CA ILE A 211 -0.47 -13.45 -6.73
C ILE A 211 -1.43 -12.27 -6.81
N LEU A 212 -1.29 -11.41 -7.83
CA LEU A 212 -2.18 -10.26 -8.04
C LEU A 212 -3.59 -10.71 -8.38
N ASP A 213 -3.74 -11.68 -9.28
CA ASP A 213 -5.02 -12.31 -9.61
C ASP A 213 -5.68 -12.92 -8.36
N LEU A 214 -4.89 -13.58 -7.53
CA LEU A 214 -5.37 -14.14 -6.26
C LEU A 214 -5.89 -13.05 -5.33
N ILE A 215 -5.16 -11.95 -5.14
CA ILE A 215 -5.59 -10.82 -4.30
C ILE A 215 -6.86 -10.19 -4.87
N ALA A 216 -6.94 -9.98 -6.19
CA ALA A 216 -8.10 -9.42 -6.86
C ALA A 216 -9.35 -10.31 -6.68
N LYS A 217 -9.21 -11.63 -6.85
CA LYS A 217 -10.27 -12.60 -6.62
C LYS A 217 -10.74 -12.59 -5.16
N LEU A 218 -9.81 -12.70 -4.21
CA LEU A 218 -10.13 -12.72 -2.78
C LEU A 218 -10.79 -11.42 -2.32
N ARG A 219 -10.40 -10.27 -2.88
CA ARG A 219 -11.08 -8.98 -2.68
C ARG A 219 -12.55 -9.06 -3.06
N GLN A 220 -12.86 -9.62 -4.24
CA GLN A 220 -14.22 -9.76 -4.72
C GLN A 220 -15.03 -10.75 -3.87
N ASP A 221 -14.47 -11.92 -3.57
CA ASP A 221 -15.13 -12.99 -2.83
C ASP A 221 -15.43 -12.60 -1.38
N LEU A 222 -14.53 -11.85 -0.73
CA LEU A 222 -14.62 -11.46 0.68
C LEU A 222 -15.19 -10.04 0.90
N GLY A 223 -15.26 -9.22 -0.14
CA GLY A 223 -15.65 -7.81 -0.04
C GLY A 223 -14.65 -6.94 0.73
N THR A 224 -13.40 -7.40 0.85
CA THR A 224 -12.29 -6.70 1.50
C THR A 224 -11.82 -5.53 0.64
N ALA A 225 -11.58 -4.36 1.22
CA ALA A 225 -10.93 -3.25 0.52
C ALA A 225 -9.42 -3.44 0.55
N VAL A 226 -8.72 -3.07 -0.53
CA VAL A 226 -7.28 -3.32 -0.67
C VAL A 226 -6.51 -2.01 -0.90
N ILE A 227 -5.47 -1.77 -0.11
CA ILE A 227 -4.43 -0.79 -0.42
C ILE A 227 -3.24 -1.55 -1.00
N LEU A 228 -2.98 -1.37 -2.29
CA LEU A 228 -1.84 -1.96 -2.99
C LEU A 228 -0.70 -0.96 -3.06
N ILE A 229 0.38 -1.22 -2.36
CA ILE A 229 1.62 -0.43 -2.44
C ILE A 229 2.54 -1.12 -3.43
N THR A 230 2.94 -0.42 -4.48
CA THR A 230 3.86 -0.93 -5.50
C THR A 230 4.61 0.21 -6.20
N HIS A 231 5.71 -0.10 -6.82
CA HIS A 231 6.41 0.78 -7.75
C HIS A 231 6.14 0.41 -9.22
N ASP A 232 5.42 -0.69 -9.47
CA ASP A 232 5.08 -1.17 -10.81
C ASP A 232 3.74 -0.59 -11.28
N LEU A 233 3.82 0.43 -12.13
CA LEU A 233 2.64 1.07 -12.71
C LEU A 233 1.89 0.18 -13.72
N GLY A 234 2.54 -0.83 -14.29
CA GLY A 234 1.88 -1.83 -15.13
C GLY A 234 0.87 -2.64 -14.33
N VAL A 235 1.28 -3.11 -13.15
CA VAL A 235 0.40 -3.77 -12.19
C VAL A 235 -0.77 -2.87 -11.78
N VAL A 236 -0.48 -1.60 -11.52
CA VAL A 236 -1.51 -0.62 -11.11
C VAL A 236 -2.55 -0.42 -12.21
N ALA A 237 -2.13 -0.31 -13.48
CA ALA A 237 -3.03 -0.13 -14.61
C ALA A 237 -4.01 -1.30 -14.79
N GLU A 238 -3.60 -2.52 -14.41
CA GLU A 238 -4.41 -3.72 -14.55
C GLU A 238 -5.32 -4.01 -13.35
N THR A 239 -4.94 -3.55 -12.16
CA THR A 239 -5.58 -4.03 -10.92
C THR A 239 -6.29 -2.97 -10.10
N ALA A 240 -5.84 -1.71 -10.16
CA ALA A 240 -6.35 -0.64 -9.31
C ALA A 240 -7.53 0.11 -9.93
N GLU A 241 -8.40 0.65 -9.10
CA GLU A 241 -9.50 1.54 -9.52
C GLU A 241 -9.09 3.01 -9.40
N ARG A 242 -8.28 3.32 -8.38
CA ARG A 242 -7.77 4.66 -8.08
C ARG A 242 -6.32 4.59 -7.63
N VAL A 243 -5.57 5.65 -7.93
CA VAL A 243 -4.14 5.72 -7.67
C VAL A 243 -3.80 6.97 -6.89
N ILE A 244 -2.97 6.80 -5.88
CA ILE A 244 -2.29 7.89 -5.15
C ILE A 244 -0.82 7.84 -5.51
N VAL A 245 -0.28 8.95 -5.99
CA VAL A 245 1.15 9.11 -6.25
C VAL A 245 1.78 9.85 -5.08
N MET A 246 2.80 9.24 -4.47
CA MET A 246 3.55 9.82 -3.36
C MET A 246 4.96 10.23 -3.79
N TYR A 247 5.39 11.40 -3.33
CA TYR A 247 6.75 11.89 -3.51
C TYR A 247 7.24 12.58 -2.24
N ALA A 248 8.41 12.18 -1.75
CA ALA A 248 9.09 12.79 -0.59
C ALA A 248 8.15 13.02 0.62
N GLY A 249 7.41 11.98 1.02
CA GLY A 249 6.52 11.98 2.18
C GLY A 249 5.14 12.60 1.95
N ARG A 250 4.84 13.10 0.77
CA ARG A 250 3.58 13.79 0.46
C ARG A 250 2.84 13.14 -0.70
N LYS A 251 1.54 13.28 -0.69
CA LYS A 251 0.68 12.97 -1.83
C LYS A 251 0.78 14.10 -2.85
N VAL A 252 1.18 13.77 -4.08
CA VAL A 252 1.36 14.75 -5.15
C VAL A 252 0.30 14.68 -6.24
N GLU A 253 -0.34 13.51 -6.43
CA GLU A 253 -1.43 13.34 -7.37
C GLU A 253 -2.35 12.19 -6.94
N GLU A 254 -3.65 12.28 -7.27
CA GLU A 254 -4.64 11.24 -7.08
C GLU A 254 -5.72 11.33 -8.15
N ALA A 255 -6.04 10.20 -8.79
CA ALA A 255 -7.13 10.10 -9.75
C ALA A 255 -7.61 8.65 -9.91
N ALA A 256 -8.72 8.44 -10.62
CA ALA A 256 -9.05 7.15 -11.20
C ALA A 256 -7.91 6.67 -12.11
N VAL A 257 -7.65 5.36 -12.15
CA VAL A 257 -6.51 4.79 -12.87
C VAL A 257 -6.48 5.23 -14.33
N ASP A 258 -7.59 5.12 -15.04
CA ASP A 258 -7.69 5.49 -16.47
C ASP A 258 -7.36 6.97 -16.69
N GLU A 259 -7.89 7.86 -15.82
CA GLU A 259 -7.65 9.31 -15.93
C GLU A 259 -6.19 9.64 -15.60
N LEU A 260 -5.59 9.00 -14.60
CA LEU A 260 -4.19 9.23 -14.25
C LEU A 260 -3.26 8.89 -15.42
N PHE A 261 -3.50 7.73 -16.07
CA PHE A 261 -2.67 7.26 -17.19
C PHE A 261 -2.90 8.06 -18.46
N ALA A 262 -4.14 8.50 -18.73
CA ALA A 262 -4.46 9.31 -19.90
C ALA A 262 -3.99 10.77 -19.76
N ASN A 263 -4.11 11.35 -18.56
CA ASN A 263 -3.97 12.79 -18.34
C ASN A 263 -3.18 13.14 -17.06
N PRO A 264 -1.93 12.67 -16.87
CA PRO A 264 -1.17 12.97 -15.65
C PRO A 264 -1.01 14.49 -15.46
N ARG A 265 -1.25 14.97 -14.24
CA ARG A 265 -1.26 16.40 -13.86
C ARG A 265 -0.04 16.83 -13.07
N HIS A 266 0.80 15.89 -12.64
CA HIS A 266 2.06 16.16 -11.97
C HIS A 266 3.24 15.69 -12.82
N PRO A 267 4.30 16.52 -13.00
CA PRO A 267 5.47 16.13 -13.82
C PRO A 267 6.18 14.85 -13.36
N TYR A 268 6.15 14.58 -12.06
CA TYR A 268 6.68 13.35 -11.49
C TYR A 268 5.91 12.10 -11.96
N THR A 269 4.57 12.15 -11.94
CA THR A 269 3.71 11.08 -12.46
C THR A 269 3.98 10.80 -13.93
N ARG A 270 4.09 11.84 -14.74
CA ARG A 270 4.47 11.73 -16.15
C ARG A 270 5.85 11.08 -16.32
N GLY A 271 6.81 11.46 -15.47
CA GLY A 271 8.14 10.86 -15.46
C GLY A 271 8.11 9.37 -15.12
N LEU A 272 7.34 8.96 -14.10
CA LEU A 272 7.15 7.57 -13.74
C LEU A 272 6.56 6.75 -14.90
N MET A 273 5.54 7.28 -15.59
CA MET A 273 4.92 6.63 -16.75
C MET A 273 5.88 6.48 -17.93
N ASN A 274 6.72 7.48 -18.18
CA ASN A 274 7.72 7.45 -19.26
C ASN A 274 8.87 6.46 -18.98
N SER A 275 9.03 6.05 -17.73
CA SER A 275 10.03 5.05 -17.32
C SER A 275 9.54 3.60 -17.50
N ILE A 276 8.26 3.39 -17.88
CA ILE A 276 7.70 2.05 -18.14
C ILE A 276 8.12 1.58 -19.54
N PRO A 277 8.67 0.34 -19.68
CA PRO A 277 8.93 -0.24 -20.98
C PRO A 277 7.65 -0.42 -21.80
N ARG A 278 7.49 0.29 -22.90
CA ARG A 278 6.34 0.07 -23.80
C ARG A 278 6.56 -1.19 -24.61
N LEU A 279 5.66 -2.16 -24.54
CA LEU A 279 5.67 -3.40 -25.35
C LEU A 279 5.72 -3.14 -26.86
N SER A 280 5.23 -1.97 -27.33
CA SER A 280 5.34 -1.54 -28.72
C SER A 280 6.79 -1.36 -29.20
N LEU A 281 7.74 -1.11 -28.29
CA LEU A 281 9.17 -1.02 -28.60
C LEU A 281 9.83 -2.40 -28.78
N MET A 282 9.18 -3.49 -28.36
CA MET A 282 9.70 -4.86 -28.47
C MET A 282 9.30 -5.56 -29.78
N ARG A 283 8.43 -4.99 -30.63
CA ARG A 283 8.13 -5.53 -31.96
C ARG A 283 9.34 -5.35 -32.88
N ARG A 284 10.11 -6.41 -33.02
CA ARG A 284 11.14 -6.55 -34.05
C ARG A 284 10.48 -6.51 -35.45
N GLY A 285 10.63 -5.39 -36.16
CA GLY A 285 10.21 -5.25 -37.55
C GLY A 285 10.25 -3.79 -37.99
N ASN A 286 11.36 -3.35 -38.58
CA ASN A 286 11.74 -2.03 -39.07
C ASN A 286 12.38 -1.10 -38.01
N ALA A 287 13.69 -0.95 -38.19
CA ALA A 287 14.62 -0.25 -37.34
C ALA A 287 14.32 1.27 -37.22
N LYS A 288 13.49 1.61 -36.24
CA LYS A 288 13.66 2.91 -35.56
C LYS A 288 14.58 2.69 -34.35
N PRO A 289 15.47 3.65 -34.03
CA PRO A 289 16.33 3.56 -32.86
C PRO A 289 15.47 3.24 -31.64
N VAL A 290 15.90 2.28 -30.80
CA VAL A 290 15.26 1.99 -29.52
C VAL A 290 15.29 3.29 -28.73
N GLU A 291 14.13 3.95 -28.57
CA GLU A 291 14.01 5.11 -27.69
C GLU A 291 14.46 4.66 -26.30
N ARG A 292 15.51 5.30 -25.78
CA ARG A 292 15.96 5.06 -24.41
C ARG A 292 14.83 5.40 -23.47
N LEU A 293 14.57 4.52 -22.49
CA LEU A 293 13.65 4.81 -21.40
C LEU A 293 14.06 6.16 -20.78
N GLN A 294 13.07 7.05 -20.63
CA GLN A 294 13.32 8.35 -20.03
C GLN A 294 13.35 8.18 -18.50
N GLU A 295 14.53 8.19 -17.94
CA GLU A 295 14.71 8.21 -16.50
C GLU A 295 14.36 9.60 -15.93
N ILE A 296 13.77 9.63 -14.73
CA ILE A 296 13.59 10.91 -14.01
C ILE A 296 14.97 11.36 -13.53
N PRO A 297 15.49 12.51 -13.97
CA PRO A 297 16.85 12.92 -13.64
C PRO A 297 17.03 13.22 -12.15
N GLY A 298 18.23 12.99 -11.64
CA GLY A 298 18.59 13.27 -10.25
C GLY A 298 18.05 12.25 -9.23
N MET A 299 18.22 12.55 -7.95
CA MET A 299 17.81 11.70 -6.83
C MET A 299 16.67 12.33 -6.04
N VAL A 300 15.87 11.50 -5.38
CA VAL A 300 14.86 11.95 -4.40
C VAL A 300 15.58 12.70 -3.28
N PRO A 301 15.13 13.90 -2.89
CA PRO A 301 15.74 14.64 -1.81
C PRO A 301 15.63 13.88 -0.49
N ALA A 302 16.65 13.98 0.35
CA ALA A 302 16.61 13.40 1.68
C ALA A 302 15.44 13.98 2.48
N LEU A 303 14.63 13.13 3.12
CA LEU A 303 13.47 13.56 3.89
C LEU A 303 13.80 14.45 5.10
N SER A 304 15.09 14.46 5.51
CA SER A 304 15.62 15.34 6.55
C SER A 304 16.05 16.72 6.02
N ASN A 305 16.12 16.91 4.69
CA ASN A 305 16.54 18.15 4.06
C ASN A 305 15.73 18.42 2.80
N LEU A 306 14.42 18.62 2.98
CA LEU A 306 13.50 18.92 1.90
C LEU A 306 13.63 20.41 1.48
N PRO A 307 13.51 20.73 0.15
CA PRO A 307 13.45 22.11 -0.29
C PRO A 307 12.24 22.85 0.29
N ALA A 308 12.33 24.16 0.46
CA ALA A 308 11.28 24.98 1.05
C ALA A 308 9.99 25.02 0.19
N GLY A 309 10.15 24.98 -1.14
CA GLY A 309 9.04 24.96 -2.08
C GLY A 309 8.63 23.53 -2.48
N CYS A 310 8.27 23.35 -3.74
CA CYS A 310 7.90 22.03 -4.28
C CYS A 310 9.07 21.05 -4.15
N THR A 311 8.84 19.93 -3.49
CA THR A 311 9.87 18.91 -3.23
C THR A 311 10.42 18.27 -4.51
N PHE A 312 9.64 18.28 -5.61
CA PHE A 312 10.06 17.79 -6.91
C PHE A 312 10.77 18.87 -7.76
N ALA A 313 10.76 20.15 -7.39
CA ALA A 313 11.35 21.24 -8.19
C ALA A 313 12.79 21.00 -8.64
N PRO A 314 13.69 20.41 -7.84
CA PRO A 314 15.09 20.12 -8.26
C PRO A 314 15.22 19.14 -9.44
N ARG A 315 14.19 18.32 -9.68
CA ARG A 315 14.15 17.27 -10.73
C ARG A 315 13.16 17.60 -11.84
N CYS A 316 12.42 18.71 -11.71
CA CYS A 316 11.30 19.05 -12.56
C CYS A 316 11.77 19.89 -13.75
N ALA A 317 11.56 19.41 -14.97
CA ALA A 317 11.85 20.17 -16.19
C ALA A 317 10.95 21.42 -16.37
N PHE A 318 9.80 21.48 -15.65
CA PHE A 318 8.83 22.58 -15.68
C PHE A 318 8.99 23.52 -14.47
N ALA A 319 10.06 23.37 -13.68
CA ALA A 319 10.23 24.17 -12.48
C ALA A 319 10.45 25.65 -12.78
N THR A 320 9.64 26.49 -12.16
CA THR A 320 9.76 27.96 -12.20
C THR A 320 10.12 28.49 -10.81
N GLU A 321 10.28 29.82 -10.69
CA GLU A 321 10.68 30.46 -9.44
C GLU A 321 9.66 30.22 -8.31
N VAL A 322 8.34 30.22 -8.61
CA VAL A 322 7.31 29.90 -7.62
C VAL A 322 7.46 28.49 -7.05
N CYS A 323 7.84 27.51 -7.89
CA CYS A 323 8.07 26.14 -7.45
C CYS A 323 9.24 26.02 -6.45
N ARG A 324 10.23 26.92 -6.50
CA ARG A 324 11.37 26.95 -5.59
C ARG A 324 11.05 27.61 -4.25
N ARG A 325 10.10 28.56 -4.25
CA ARG A 325 9.74 29.36 -3.07
C ARG A 325 8.60 28.74 -2.27
N GLU A 326 7.58 28.20 -2.94
CA GLU A 326 6.32 27.81 -2.33
C GLU A 326 5.94 26.39 -2.72
N TYR A 327 5.39 25.63 -1.75
CA TYR A 327 4.82 24.32 -2.02
C TYR A 327 3.41 24.52 -2.64
N PRO A 328 3.11 23.85 -3.78
CA PRO A 328 1.80 23.98 -4.41
C PRO A 328 0.67 23.39 -3.55
N GLY A 329 -0.50 24.04 -3.57
CA GLY A 329 -1.70 23.47 -2.98
C GLY A 329 -2.08 22.15 -3.62
N TYR A 330 -2.63 21.23 -2.82
CA TYR A 330 -3.23 20.01 -3.33
C TYR A 330 -4.69 20.30 -3.70
N GLU A 331 -4.95 20.43 -4.97
CA GLU A 331 -6.21 20.97 -5.51
C GLU A 331 -6.83 20.03 -6.53
N GLU A 332 -8.15 20.06 -6.65
CA GLU A 332 -8.86 19.38 -7.72
C GLU A 332 -8.63 20.11 -9.05
N LYS A 333 -7.95 19.45 -9.98
CA LYS A 333 -7.62 19.98 -11.30
C LYS A 333 -8.66 19.61 -12.36
N ARG A 334 -9.38 18.51 -12.14
CA ARG A 334 -10.58 18.05 -12.85
C ARG A 334 -11.45 17.26 -11.87
N PRO A 335 -12.74 17.03 -12.16
CA PRO A 335 -13.58 16.22 -11.30
C PRO A 335 -12.94 14.87 -10.95
N GLY A 336 -12.68 14.64 -9.67
CA GLY A 336 -12.01 13.42 -9.16
C GLY A 336 -10.51 13.30 -9.46
N HIS A 337 -9.86 14.36 -10.00
CA HIS A 337 -8.43 14.38 -10.30
C HIS A 337 -7.72 15.51 -9.55
N TRP A 338 -6.94 15.16 -8.56
CA TRP A 338 -6.25 16.07 -7.64
C TRP A 338 -4.75 16.08 -7.88
N ALA A 339 -4.12 17.25 -7.87
CA ALA A 339 -2.66 17.34 -7.98
C ALA A 339 -2.08 18.54 -7.24
N ALA A 340 -0.87 18.37 -6.70
CA ALA A 340 -0.06 19.40 -6.07
C ALA A 340 0.98 19.94 -7.08
N CYS A 341 0.53 20.72 -8.07
CA CYS A 341 1.41 21.29 -9.11
C CYS A 341 0.92 22.66 -9.57
N TRP A 342 1.84 23.64 -9.61
CA TRP A 342 1.57 24.98 -10.17
C TRP A 342 1.33 24.98 -11.69
N HIS A 343 1.86 23.96 -12.39
CA HIS A 343 1.86 23.90 -13.86
C HIS A 343 1.05 22.72 -14.42
N SER A 344 0.10 22.19 -13.64
CA SER A 344 -0.74 21.03 -14.04
C SER A 344 -1.44 21.21 -15.38
N ASP A 345 -1.86 22.46 -15.75
CA ASP A 345 -2.56 22.74 -17.02
C ASP A 345 -1.62 22.77 -18.23
N GLN A 346 -0.35 23.07 -18.02
CA GLN A 346 0.65 23.05 -19.11
C GLN A 346 0.99 21.61 -19.52
N LEU A 347 0.96 20.66 -18.58
CA LEU A 347 1.16 19.25 -18.85
C LEU A 347 0.06 18.66 -19.74
N ALA A 348 -1.18 19.12 -19.57
CA ALA A 348 -2.32 18.71 -20.39
C ALA A 348 -2.20 19.12 -21.86
N ARG A 349 -1.64 20.30 -22.14
CA ARG A 349 -1.49 20.82 -23.50
C ARG A 349 -0.35 20.18 -24.28
N GLY A 350 0.60 19.55 -23.61
CA GLY A 350 1.76 18.89 -24.24
C GLY A 350 1.52 17.40 -24.59
N ALA A 351 0.34 16.87 -24.35
CA ALA A 351 -0.06 15.51 -24.75
C ALA A 351 -0.64 15.47 -26.19
N ASP A 352 -1.04 16.65 -26.72
CA ASP A 352 -1.64 16.79 -28.06
C ASP A 352 -0.64 17.33 -29.11
N ALA A 353 0.67 17.37 -28.81
CA ALA A 353 1.71 17.86 -29.73
C ALA A 353 2.67 16.75 -30.19
#